data_28888027262187f1f3a0e041f45b5338
#
_entry.id   28888027262187f1f3a0e041f45b5338
#
_cell.length_a   1.000
_cell.length_b   1.000
_cell.length_c   1.000
_cell.angle_alpha   90.00
_cell.angle_beta   90.00
_cell.angle_gamma   90.00
#
_symmetry.space_group_name_H-M   'P 1'
#
loop_
_entity.id
_entity.type
_entity.pdbx_description
1 polymer ?
#
loop_
_entity_poly.entity_id
_entity_poly.type
_entity_poly.pdbx_seq_one_letter_code
_entity_poly.pdbx_strand_id
1 'polypeptide(L)'
;MGNFVCGIYKITNPKSKIYIGQSTNVHERWLSYMRLNCKPQPKLYKSFKKYGCSSHIFEIIEECEFDLLNERERYWQDHYDVLNRKEGLNCILTKTEVKKPIVSD
;
A
#
# COMPACT_ATOMS: atom_id res chain seq x y z
N MET A 1 -22.33 -7.62 -6.41
CA MET A 1 -21.68 -6.36 -6.66
C MET A 1 -20.76 -6.00 -5.52
N GLY A 2 -19.47 -5.94 -5.78
CA GLY A 2 -18.51 -5.57 -4.75
C GLY A 2 -18.53 -4.09 -4.49
N ASN A 3 -18.42 -3.71 -3.24
CA ASN A 3 -18.21 -2.32 -2.88
C ASN A 3 -16.73 -2.02 -3.05
N PHE A 4 -16.43 -0.88 -3.68
CA PHE A 4 -15.06 -0.44 -3.81
C PHE A 4 -14.64 0.24 -2.51
N VAL A 5 -13.50 -0.17 -1.98
CA VAL A 5 -12.93 0.45 -0.79
C VAL A 5 -11.80 1.38 -1.23
N CYS A 6 -11.98 2.66 -0.94
CA CYS A 6 -10.96 3.67 -1.15
C CYS A 6 -10.29 3.92 0.20
N GLY A 7 -8.99 3.69 0.30
CA GLY A 7 -8.34 3.86 1.58
C GLY A 7 -6.90 3.38 1.61
N ILE A 8 -6.44 3.18 2.83
CA ILE A 8 -5.06 2.80 3.15
C ILE A 8 -5.04 1.34 3.58
N TYR A 9 -4.08 0.60 3.09
CA TYR A 9 -3.95 -0.81 3.44
C TYR A 9 -2.54 -1.12 3.96
N LYS A 10 -2.45 -2.21 4.69
CA LYS A 10 -1.20 -2.70 5.24
C LYS A 10 -0.98 -4.13 4.77
N ILE A 11 0.22 -4.43 4.34
CA ILE A 11 0.62 -5.80 4.00
C ILE A 11 1.77 -6.17 4.91
N THR A 12 1.62 -7.27 5.65
CA THR A 12 2.64 -7.75 6.57
C THR A 12 3.20 -9.07 6.05
N ASN A 13 4.52 -9.17 5.93
CA ASN A 13 5.14 -10.40 5.46
C ASN A 13 5.45 -11.35 6.62
N PRO A 14 5.91 -12.60 6.34
CA PRO A 14 6.19 -13.57 7.42
C PRO A 14 7.29 -13.12 8.39
N LYS A 15 8.09 -12.14 8.04
CA LYS A 15 9.12 -11.58 8.93
C LYS A 15 8.64 -10.33 9.64
N SER A 16 7.33 -10.06 9.65
CA SER A 16 6.70 -8.90 10.27
C SER A 16 7.10 -7.57 9.64
N LYS A 17 7.60 -7.58 8.42
CA LYS A 17 7.89 -6.35 7.69
C LYS A 17 6.62 -5.83 7.05
N ILE A 18 6.48 -4.51 7.00
CA ILE A 18 5.22 -3.85 6.67
C ILE A 18 5.35 -2.97 5.43
N TYR A 19 4.38 -3.09 4.55
CA TYR A 19 4.16 -2.20 3.42
C TYR A 19 2.85 -1.45 3.63
N ILE A 20 2.88 -0.13 3.46
CA ILE A 20 1.69 0.71 3.50
C ILE A 20 1.42 1.22 2.10
N GLY A 21 0.18 1.08 1.65
CA GLY A 21 -0.23 1.54 0.33
C GLY A 21 -1.59 2.20 0.35
N GLN A 22 -1.95 2.77 -0.78
CA GLN A 22 -3.25 3.40 -0.96
C GLN A 22 -3.88 2.93 -2.27
N SER A 23 -5.20 2.93 -2.32
CA SER A 23 -5.90 2.66 -3.57
C SER A 23 -7.31 3.20 -3.50
N THR A 24 -7.85 3.60 -4.65
CA THR A 24 -9.27 3.90 -4.78
C THR A 24 -10.10 2.62 -4.83
N ASN A 25 -9.44 1.49 -5.05
CA ASN A 25 -10.07 0.17 -5.02
C ASN A 25 -9.05 -0.83 -4.47
N VAL A 26 -9.05 -0.99 -3.15
CA VAL A 26 -8.05 -1.78 -2.45
C VAL A 26 -8.07 -3.25 -2.88
N HIS A 27 -9.26 -3.83 -3.02
CA HIS A 27 -9.36 -5.25 -3.38
C HIS A 27 -8.81 -5.52 -4.79
N GLU A 28 -9.05 -4.61 -5.72
CA GLU A 28 -8.48 -4.73 -7.07
C GLU A 28 -6.96 -4.63 -7.04
N ARG A 29 -6.44 -3.75 -6.19
CA ARG A 29 -4.99 -3.61 -6.02
C ARG A 29 -4.38 -4.91 -5.48
N TRP A 30 -5.04 -5.54 -4.53
CA TRP A 30 -4.56 -6.81 -3.96
C TRP A 30 -4.55 -7.92 -5.01
N LEU A 31 -5.56 -7.98 -5.89
CA LEU A 31 -5.55 -8.94 -6.99
C LEU A 31 -4.37 -8.72 -7.92
N SER A 32 -4.04 -7.46 -8.16
CA SER A 32 -2.86 -7.11 -8.97
C SER A 32 -1.57 -7.64 -8.33
N TYR A 33 -1.44 -7.52 -7.01
CA TYR A 33 -0.28 -8.06 -6.30
C TYR A 33 -0.18 -9.58 -6.41
N MET A 34 -1.31 -10.27 -6.35
CA MET A 34 -1.33 -11.73 -6.49
C MET A 34 -0.83 -12.19 -7.86
N ARG A 35 -0.92 -11.31 -8.87
CA ARG A 35 -0.38 -11.55 -10.20
C ARG A 35 1.06 -11.03 -10.33
N LEU A 36 1.66 -10.61 -9.23
CA LEU A 36 3.02 -10.07 -9.16
C LEU A 36 3.21 -8.80 -10.00
N ASN A 37 2.14 -8.01 -10.16
CA ASN A 37 2.18 -6.73 -10.86
C ASN A 37 2.61 -5.61 -9.93
N CYS A 38 3.75 -5.80 -9.24
CA CYS A 38 4.25 -4.84 -8.26
C CYS A 38 5.75 -4.60 -8.39
N LYS A 39 6.30 -4.79 -9.58
CA LYS A 39 7.73 -4.53 -9.81
C LYS A 39 8.15 -3.10 -9.45
N PRO A 40 7.29 -2.06 -9.63
CA PRO A 40 7.65 -0.73 -9.16
C PRO A 40 7.82 -0.60 -7.64
N GLN A 41 7.37 -1.60 -6.88
CA GLN A 41 7.60 -1.69 -5.44
C GLN A 41 8.58 -2.84 -5.18
N PRO A 42 9.89 -2.64 -5.37
CA PRO A 42 10.84 -3.76 -5.40
C PRO A 42 10.97 -4.53 -4.09
N LYS A 43 10.88 -3.88 -2.95
CA LYS A 43 10.95 -4.58 -1.66
C LYS A 43 9.73 -5.50 -1.47
N LEU A 44 8.55 -5.00 -1.80
CA LEU A 44 7.31 -5.78 -1.72
C LEU A 44 7.34 -6.94 -2.72
N TYR A 45 7.76 -6.65 -3.95
CA TYR A 45 7.85 -7.66 -5.00
C TYR A 45 8.78 -8.81 -4.57
N LYS A 46 9.96 -8.48 -4.02
CA LYS A 46 10.90 -9.50 -3.54
C LYS A 46 10.31 -10.34 -2.42
N SER A 47 9.53 -9.70 -1.53
CA SER A 47 8.88 -10.41 -0.44
C SER A 47 7.87 -11.42 -0.97
N PHE A 48 7.05 -11.02 -1.94
CA PHE A 48 6.09 -11.93 -2.58
C PHE A 48 6.80 -13.08 -3.29
N LYS A 49 7.90 -12.81 -3.97
CA LYS A 49 8.66 -13.85 -4.67
C LYS A 49 9.30 -14.83 -3.68
N LYS A 50 9.78 -14.33 -2.57
CA LYS A 50 10.49 -15.15 -1.58
C LYS A 50 9.54 -16.01 -0.74
N TYR A 51 8.44 -15.43 -0.28
CA TYR A 51 7.54 -16.10 0.68
C TYR A 51 6.21 -16.52 0.10
N GLY A 52 5.85 -16.01 -1.08
CA GLY A 52 4.54 -16.23 -1.69
C GLY A 52 3.50 -15.25 -1.17
N CYS A 53 2.58 -14.85 -2.05
CA CYS A 53 1.54 -13.89 -1.68
C CYS A 53 0.65 -14.42 -0.56
N SER A 54 0.36 -15.72 -0.56
CA SER A 54 -0.51 -16.33 0.45
C SER A 54 0.07 -16.29 1.86
N SER A 55 1.37 -16.04 1.98
CA SER A 55 2.02 -15.94 3.30
C SER A 55 1.96 -14.53 3.88
N HIS A 56 1.40 -13.58 3.14
CA HIS A 56 1.29 -12.18 3.57
C HIS A 56 -0.10 -11.91 4.12
N ILE A 57 -0.17 -10.99 5.10
CA ILE A 57 -1.44 -10.57 5.69
C ILE A 57 -1.83 -9.24 5.08
N PHE A 58 -3.02 -9.19 4.46
CA PHE A 58 -3.56 -8.00 3.81
C PHE A 58 -4.66 -7.41 4.68
N GLU A 59 -4.52 -6.15 5.08
CA GLU A 59 -5.49 -5.49 5.95
C GLU A 59 -5.81 -4.09 5.44
N ILE A 60 -7.09 -3.72 5.51
CA ILE A 60 -7.50 -2.34 5.28
C ILE A 60 -7.43 -1.65 6.63
N ILE A 61 -6.59 -0.63 6.75
CA ILE A 61 -6.38 0.04 8.05
C ILE A 61 -7.11 1.37 8.16
N GLU A 62 -7.51 1.95 7.03
CA GLU A 62 -8.33 3.16 7.06
C GLU A 62 -9.06 3.32 5.73
N GLU A 63 -10.36 3.62 5.78
CA GLU A 63 -11.10 4.07 4.62
C GLU A 63 -11.14 5.57 4.64
N CYS A 64 -10.91 6.22 3.50
CA CYS A 64 -10.91 7.68 3.43
C CYS A 64 -11.25 8.16 2.02
N GLU A 65 -11.54 9.45 1.93
CA GLU A 65 -11.82 10.09 0.66
C GLU A 65 -10.60 10.12 -0.24
N PHE A 66 -10.83 10.18 -1.54
CA PHE A 66 -9.76 10.22 -2.54
C PHE A 66 -8.73 11.33 -2.27
N ASP A 67 -9.19 12.52 -1.91
CA ASP A 67 -8.32 13.67 -1.69
C ASP A 67 -7.51 13.59 -0.40
N LEU A 68 -7.84 12.65 0.49
CA LEU A 68 -7.09 12.43 1.72
C LEU A 68 -6.09 11.27 1.62
N LEU A 69 -6.08 10.56 0.50
CA LEU A 69 -5.23 9.36 0.38
C LEU A 69 -3.76 9.62 0.66
N ASN A 70 -3.19 10.66 0.08
CA ASN A 70 -1.77 10.93 0.26
C ASN A 70 -1.44 11.27 1.72
N GLU A 71 -2.25 12.11 2.34
CA GLU A 71 -2.04 12.49 3.75
C GLU A 71 -2.16 11.28 4.67
N ARG A 72 -3.19 10.46 4.47
CA ARG A 72 -3.42 9.31 5.33
C ARG A 72 -2.38 8.21 5.09
N GLU A 73 -1.98 7.97 3.86
CA GLU A 73 -0.92 7.01 3.59
C GLU A 73 0.38 7.43 4.27
N ARG A 74 0.76 8.70 4.16
CA ARG A 74 1.99 9.20 4.80
C ARG A 74 1.91 9.06 6.31
N TYR A 75 0.73 9.35 6.91
CA TYR A 75 0.53 9.17 8.34
C TYR A 75 0.86 7.74 8.77
N TRP A 76 0.34 6.75 8.06
CA TRP A 76 0.56 5.36 8.41
C TRP A 76 1.98 4.89 8.08
N GLN A 77 2.57 5.43 7.02
CA GLN A 77 3.97 5.14 6.69
C GLN A 77 4.90 5.61 7.82
N ASP A 78 4.65 6.79 8.36
CA ASP A 78 5.42 7.31 9.49
C ASP A 78 5.18 6.50 10.75
N HIS A 79 3.92 6.13 10.98
CA HIS A 79 3.53 5.36 12.16
C HIS A 79 4.26 4.00 12.22
N TYR A 80 4.38 3.33 11.10
CA TYR A 80 5.01 2.00 11.03
C TYR A 80 6.47 2.03 10.62
N ASP A 81 7.04 3.20 10.36
CA ASP A 81 8.45 3.36 9.96
C ASP A 81 8.83 2.45 8.78
N VAL A 82 8.04 2.54 7.71
CA VAL A 82 8.09 1.59 6.59
C VAL A 82 9.33 1.69 5.70
N LEU A 83 10.15 2.73 5.85
CA LEU A 83 11.43 2.84 5.15
C LEU A 83 12.57 2.14 5.88
N ASN A 84 12.35 1.73 7.12
CA ASN A 84 13.35 1.04 7.92
C ASN A 84 13.74 -0.26 7.23
N ARG A 85 15.04 -0.54 7.12
CA ARG A 85 15.51 -1.75 6.45
C ARG A 85 15.05 -3.03 7.12
N LYS A 86 14.89 -2.99 8.45
CA LYS A 86 14.47 -4.17 9.24
C LYS A 86 12.96 -4.33 9.26
N GLU A 87 12.21 -3.22 9.27
CA GLU A 87 10.77 -3.24 9.54
C GLU A 87 9.90 -2.93 8.32
N GLY A 88 10.45 -2.33 7.28
CA GLY A 88 9.67 -1.75 6.21
C GLY A 88 9.85 -2.39 4.84
N LEU A 89 8.78 -2.37 4.07
CA LEU A 89 8.78 -2.82 2.69
C LEU A 89 8.54 -1.68 1.69
N ASN A 90 8.36 -0.45 2.18
CA ASN A 90 8.25 0.72 1.31
C ASN A 90 9.63 1.21 0.90
N CYS A 91 9.71 1.80 -0.29
CA CYS A 91 10.96 2.35 -0.81
C CYS A 91 11.03 3.87 -0.69
N ILE A 92 9.87 4.53 -0.72
CA ILE A 92 9.77 5.99 -0.61
C ILE A 92 8.58 6.35 0.25
N LEU A 93 8.60 7.57 0.80
CA LEU A 93 7.44 8.10 1.51
C LEU A 93 6.55 8.87 0.55
N THR A 94 5.26 8.79 0.79
CA THR A 94 4.25 9.49 0.00
C THR A 94 4.32 10.99 0.29
N LYS A 95 4.25 11.81 -0.75
CA LYS A 95 4.13 13.26 -0.61
C LYS A 95 2.74 13.59 -0.07
N THR A 96 2.68 14.55 0.82
CA THR A 96 1.41 14.90 1.49
C THR A 96 0.54 15.86 0.71
N GLU A 97 0.90 16.17 -0.51
CA GLU A 97 0.07 17.00 -1.37
C GLU A 97 -1.29 16.34 -1.61
N VAL A 98 -2.33 17.15 -1.61
CA VAL A 98 -3.68 16.67 -1.87
C VAL A 98 -3.74 16.12 -3.29
N LYS A 99 -4.27 14.90 -3.44
CA LYS A 99 -4.51 14.34 -4.76
C LYS A 99 -5.63 15.12 -5.42
N LYS A 100 -5.37 15.59 -6.64
CA LYS A 100 -6.37 16.27 -7.42
C LYS A 100 -6.64 15.47 -8.69
N PRO A 101 -7.91 15.36 -9.11
CA PRO A 101 -8.17 14.80 -10.42
C PRO A 101 -7.50 15.70 -11.46
N ILE A 102 -7.13 15.11 -12.58
CA ILE A 102 -6.56 15.89 -13.66
C ILE A 102 -7.62 16.85 -14.17
N VAL A 103 -7.34 18.12 -14.00
CA VAL A 103 -8.22 19.17 -14.48
C VAL A 103 -7.48 19.91 -15.57
N SER A 104 -8.08 19.95 -16.74
CA SER A 104 -7.52 20.75 -17.81
C SER A 104 -8.01 22.18 -17.64
N ASP A 105 -7.11 23.04 -17.41
CA ASP A 105 -7.43 24.47 -17.34
C ASP A 105 -7.37 25.07 -18.72
#